data_47580526064500606f57662ab00de0b3
#
_entry.id   47580526064500606f57662ab00de0b3
#
_cell.length_a   1.000
_cell.length_b   1.000
_cell.length_c   1.000
_cell.angle_alpha   90.00
_cell.angle_beta   90.00
_cell.angle_gamma   90.00
#
_symmetry.space_group_name_H-M   'P 1'
#
loop_
_entity.id
_entity.type
_entity.pdbx_description
1 polymer ?
#
loop_
_entity_poly.entity_id
_entity_poly.type
_entity_poly.pdbx_seq_one_letter_code
_entity_poly.pdbx_strand_id
1 'polypeptide(L)'
;METLSHRTPSIKTAEVQKKWVLIDADGLVLGRLASIIASRLRGKHKVMFTPHIDCGDNIVVINAEKVRLTGRKAEREVFYWHTGHPGGIKGETLGKRLEGRFPERVLIKAVERMITRGPLGRADRSAARR
;
A
#
# COMPACT_ATOMS: atom_id res chain seq x y z
N MET A 1 -7.53 -27.22 -34.54
CA MET A 1 -8.34 -26.48 -33.56
C MET A 1 -7.53 -26.30 -32.29
N GLU A 2 -7.00 -25.12 -32.02
CA GLU A 2 -6.40 -24.82 -30.75
C GLU A 2 -7.50 -24.73 -29.69
N THR A 3 -7.50 -25.70 -28.78
CA THR A 3 -8.39 -25.62 -27.62
C THR A 3 -7.88 -24.50 -26.72
N LEU A 4 -8.61 -23.38 -26.68
CA LEU A 4 -8.37 -22.28 -25.75
C LEU A 4 -8.36 -22.84 -24.34
N SER A 5 -7.18 -22.88 -23.73
CA SER A 5 -7.05 -23.29 -22.35
C SER A 5 -7.70 -22.23 -21.45
N HIS A 6 -8.73 -22.63 -20.71
CA HIS A 6 -9.37 -21.77 -19.69
C HIS A 6 -8.54 -21.64 -18.39
N ARG A 7 -7.31 -22.17 -18.37
CA ARG A 7 -6.43 -22.06 -17.21
C ARG A 7 -5.72 -20.72 -17.21
N THR A 8 -5.79 -20.01 -16.09
CA THR A 8 -4.95 -18.82 -15.86
C THR A 8 -3.48 -19.26 -15.80
N PRO A 9 -2.58 -18.54 -16.50
CA PRO A 9 -1.15 -18.88 -16.48
C PRO A 9 -0.58 -18.68 -15.08
N SER A 10 0.25 -19.63 -14.63
CA SER A 10 1.08 -19.48 -13.44
C SER A 10 2.51 -19.25 -13.88
N ILE A 11 3.08 -18.10 -13.52
CA ILE A 11 4.44 -17.73 -13.93
C ILE A 11 5.46 -18.14 -12.86
N LYS A 12 6.72 -18.31 -13.30
CA LYS A 12 7.85 -18.51 -12.40
C LYS A 12 8.40 -17.17 -11.92
N THR A 13 9.04 -17.14 -10.77
CA THR A 13 9.63 -15.91 -10.20
C THR A 13 10.62 -15.23 -11.15
N ALA A 14 11.36 -16.01 -11.95
CA ALA A 14 12.31 -15.50 -12.94
C ALA A 14 11.64 -14.78 -14.13
N GLU A 15 10.37 -15.06 -14.39
CA GLU A 15 9.61 -14.48 -15.52
C GLU A 15 8.89 -13.18 -15.14
N VAL A 16 8.91 -12.81 -13.86
CA VAL A 16 8.24 -11.61 -13.36
C VAL A 16 8.96 -10.35 -13.83
N GLN A 17 8.26 -9.51 -14.56
CA GLN A 17 8.73 -8.19 -14.96
C GLN A 17 8.16 -7.13 -14.02
N LYS A 18 9.04 -6.49 -13.22
CA LYS A 18 8.69 -5.38 -12.34
C LYS A 18 8.98 -4.06 -13.04
N LYS A 19 8.00 -3.16 -13.04
CA LYS A 19 8.15 -1.79 -13.56
C LYS A 19 8.24 -0.80 -12.40
N TRP A 20 8.82 0.35 -12.66
CA TRP A 20 8.78 1.49 -11.75
C TRP A 20 7.62 2.38 -12.11
N VAL A 21 6.80 2.73 -11.12
CA VAL A 21 5.64 3.59 -11.26
C VAL A 21 5.77 4.77 -10.30
N LEU A 22 5.74 5.98 -10.83
CA LEU A 22 5.68 7.22 -10.06
C LEU A 22 4.22 7.63 -9.89
N ILE A 23 3.82 7.92 -8.66
CA ILE A 23 2.47 8.38 -8.32
C ILE A 23 2.56 9.69 -7.57
N ASP A 24 1.85 10.70 -8.05
CA ASP A 24 1.67 11.96 -7.33
C ASP A 24 0.42 11.85 -6.43
N ALA A 25 0.60 12.12 -5.14
CA ALA A 25 -0.44 12.02 -4.13
C ALA A 25 -1.17 13.35 -3.87
N ASP A 26 -0.77 14.44 -4.53
CA ASP A 26 -1.33 15.77 -4.29
C ASP A 26 -2.84 15.81 -4.49
N GLY A 27 -3.57 16.24 -3.47
CA GLY A 27 -5.03 16.38 -3.47
C GLY A 27 -5.84 15.08 -3.56
N LEU A 28 -5.19 13.92 -3.67
CA LEU A 28 -5.87 12.65 -3.79
C LEU A 28 -6.40 12.15 -2.43
N VAL A 29 -7.56 11.47 -2.48
CA VAL A 29 -8.16 10.89 -1.27
C VAL A 29 -7.37 9.67 -0.81
N LEU A 30 -6.92 9.69 0.45
CA LEU A 30 -6.07 8.66 1.07
C LEU A 30 -6.52 7.22 0.78
N GLY A 31 -7.79 6.89 1.05
CA GLY A 31 -8.28 5.51 0.92
C GLY A 31 -8.28 5.01 -0.53
N ARG A 32 -8.69 5.85 -1.47
CA ARG A 32 -8.72 5.51 -2.91
C ARG A 32 -7.30 5.36 -3.45
N LEU A 33 -6.41 6.27 -3.08
CA LEU A 33 -4.99 6.18 -3.45
C LEU A 33 -4.35 4.90 -2.89
N ALA A 34 -4.56 4.61 -1.61
CA ALA A 34 -4.01 3.44 -0.95
C ALA A 34 -4.47 2.12 -1.60
N SER A 35 -5.74 2.03 -2.03
CA SER A 35 -6.26 0.83 -2.71
C SER A 35 -5.61 0.59 -4.08
N ILE A 36 -5.37 1.65 -4.84
CA ILE A 36 -4.67 1.58 -6.13
C ILE A 36 -3.22 1.13 -5.93
N ILE A 37 -2.52 1.75 -4.97
CA ILE A 37 -1.14 1.40 -4.62
C ILE A 37 -1.06 -0.07 -4.20
N ALA A 38 -1.92 -0.52 -3.28
CA ALA A 38 -1.94 -1.91 -2.80
C ALA A 38 -2.21 -2.92 -3.92
N SER A 39 -3.12 -2.60 -4.85
CA SER A 39 -3.41 -3.44 -6.01
C SER A 39 -2.20 -3.56 -6.95
N ARG A 40 -1.46 -2.47 -7.17
CA ARG A 40 -0.25 -2.47 -8.01
C ARG A 40 0.93 -3.16 -7.35
N LEU A 41 1.13 -2.96 -6.04
CA LEU A 41 2.17 -3.65 -5.27
C LEU A 41 1.95 -5.16 -5.24
N ARG A 42 0.70 -5.61 -5.20
CA ARG A 42 0.34 -7.02 -5.28
C ARG A 42 0.43 -7.58 -6.70
N GLY A 43 0.36 -6.72 -7.72
CA GLY A 43 0.37 -7.13 -9.13
C GLY A 43 -0.99 -7.55 -9.68
N LYS A 44 -2.10 -7.26 -8.98
CA LYS A 44 -3.46 -7.62 -9.43
C LYS A 44 -3.91 -6.98 -10.74
N HIS A 45 -3.23 -5.94 -11.20
CA HIS A 45 -3.48 -5.28 -12.49
C HIS A 45 -2.86 -6.03 -13.67
N LYS A 46 -1.99 -7.02 -13.43
CA LYS A 46 -1.31 -7.80 -14.46
C LYS A 46 -2.11 -9.05 -14.81
N VAL A 47 -2.16 -9.38 -16.10
CA VAL A 47 -2.81 -10.62 -16.59
C VAL A 47 -2.12 -11.87 -16.03
N MET A 48 -0.79 -11.81 -15.84
CA MET A 48 0.04 -12.90 -15.34
C MET A 48 0.10 -12.97 -13.79
N PHE A 49 -0.88 -12.39 -13.11
CA PHE A 49 -0.92 -12.41 -11.64
C PHE A 49 -0.96 -13.83 -11.08
N THR A 50 0.01 -14.16 -10.24
CA THR A 50 0.09 -15.44 -9.53
C THR A 50 0.09 -15.19 -8.03
N PRO A 51 -0.88 -15.75 -7.27
CA PRO A 51 -1.10 -15.39 -5.85
C PRO A 51 0.07 -15.67 -4.91
N HIS A 52 0.89 -16.67 -5.19
CA HIS A 52 2.01 -17.08 -4.33
C HIS A 52 3.35 -16.45 -4.70
N ILE A 53 3.39 -15.63 -5.75
CA ILE A 53 4.59 -14.96 -6.23
C ILE A 53 4.42 -13.45 -6.13
N ASP A 54 5.49 -12.73 -5.82
CA ASP A 54 5.54 -11.27 -5.87
C ASP A 54 5.59 -10.79 -7.32
N CYS A 55 4.40 -10.55 -7.89
CA CYS A 55 4.21 -10.05 -9.27
C CYS A 55 4.10 -8.52 -9.34
N GLY A 56 4.19 -7.82 -8.21
CA GLY A 56 3.96 -6.38 -8.09
C GLY A 56 5.00 -5.53 -8.82
N ASP A 57 4.66 -4.25 -8.96
CA ASP A 57 5.57 -3.22 -9.47
C ASP A 57 6.24 -2.47 -8.31
N ASN A 58 7.36 -1.81 -8.60
CA ASN A 58 7.98 -0.88 -7.66
C ASN A 58 7.26 0.47 -7.74
N ILE A 59 6.89 1.05 -6.60
CA ILE A 59 6.13 2.30 -6.55
C ILE A 59 6.90 3.36 -5.79
N VAL A 60 6.98 4.54 -6.39
CA VAL A 60 7.49 5.77 -5.76
C VAL A 60 6.31 6.74 -5.64
N VAL A 61 6.07 7.24 -4.43
CA VAL A 61 5.02 8.23 -4.19
C VAL A 61 5.65 9.55 -3.80
N ILE A 62 5.23 10.61 -4.47
CA ILE A 62 5.63 12.00 -4.17
C ILE A 62 4.45 12.77 -3.58
N ASN A 63 4.72 13.88 -2.89
CA ASN A 63 3.74 14.77 -2.25
C ASN A 63 2.80 14.05 -1.25
N ALA A 64 3.31 13.05 -0.51
CA ALA A 64 2.51 12.27 0.43
C ALA A 64 1.90 13.12 1.57
N GLU A 65 2.48 14.26 1.89
CA GLU A 65 1.98 15.23 2.86
C GLU A 65 0.69 15.94 2.41
N LYS A 66 0.46 16.03 1.10
CA LYS A 66 -0.71 16.71 0.51
C LYS A 66 -1.91 15.79 0.28
N VAL A 67 -1.85 14.57 0.79
CA VAL A 67 -2.96 13.62 0.71
C VAL A 67 -4.18 14.16 1.46
N ARG A 68 -5.34 14.07 0.83
CA ARG A 68 -6.60 14.57 1.38
C ARG A 68 -7.32 13.51 2.21
N LEU A 69 -7.74 13.89 3.41
CA LEU A 69 -8.68 13.13 4.24
C LEU A 69 -10.10 13.67 4.03
N THR A 70 -11.09 12.79 3.85
CA THR A 70 -12.48 13.18 3.65
C THR A 70 -13.26 13.26 4.96
N GLY A 71 -14.24 14.16 5.03
CA GLY A 71 -15.06 14.37 6.21
C GLY A 71 -14.24 14.83 7.42
N ARG A 72 -14.59 14.37 8.61
CA ARG A 72 -13.90 14.71 9.87
C ARG A 72 -12.82 13.68 10.27
N LYS A 73 -12.28 12.93 9.33
CA LYS A 73 -11.28 11.88 9.64
C LYS A 73 -9.98 12.44 10.21
N ALA A 74 -9.59 13.63 9.80
CA ALA A 74 -8.41 14.30 10.34
C ALA A 74 -8.46 14.47 11.87
N GLU A 75 -9.65 14.78 12.40
CA GLU A 75 -9.86 15.06 13.82
C GLU A 75 -10.28 13.82 14.62
N ARG A 76 -11.14 12.98 14.04
CA ARG A 76 -11.78 11.85 14.75
C ARG A 76 -11.00 10.56 14.68
N GLU A 77 -10.32 10.28 13.57
CA GLU A 77 -9.57 9.05 13.40
C GLU A 77 -8.26 9.12 14.16
N VAL A 78 -8.10 8.22 15.13
CA VAL A 78 -6.91 8.13 15.97
C VAL A 78 -6.12 6.89 15.61
N PHE A 79 -4.85 7.07 15.39
CA PHE A 79 -3.91 5.99 15.22
C PHE A 79 -3.35 5.60 16.59
N TYR A 80 -3.68 4.38 17.04
CA TYR A 80 -3.22 3.84 18.32
C TYR A 80 -2.00 2.94 18.17
N TRP A 81 -1.11 3.00 19.16
CA TRP A 81 -0.02 2.05 19.33
C TRP A 81 0.22 1.77 20.81
N HIS A 82 0.82 0.64 21.11
CA HIS A 82 1.15 0.22 22.47
C HIS A 82 2.67 0.24 22.68
N THR A 83 3.13 0.76 23.80
CA THR A 83 4.57 0.86 24.12
C THR A 83 5.17 -0.41 24.70
N GLY A 84 4.34 -1.42 25.02
CA GLY A 84 4.76 -2.65 25.69
C GLY A 84 4.74 -2.58 27.23
N HIS A 85 4.48 -1.40 27.81
CA HIS A 85 4.35 -1.22 29.27
C HIS A 85 2.87 -1.25 29.70
N PRO A 86 2.55 -1.63 30.96
CA PRO A 86 1.18 -1.55 31.47
C PRO A 86 0.62 -0.13 31.31
N GLY A 87 -0.60 -0.01 30.75
CA GLY A 87 -1.23 1.28 30.46
C GLY A 87 -0.58 2.08 29.33
N GLY A 88 0.31 1.48 28.54
CA GLY A 88 1.11 2.15 27.52
C GLY A 88 0.42 2.35 26.18
N ILE A 89 -0.92 2.48 26.11
CA ILE A 89 -1.66 2.83 24.89
C ILE A 89 -1.47 4.31 24.62
N LYS A 90 -0.94 4.63 23.44
CA LYS A 90 -0.82 6.01 22.95
C LYS A 90 -1.61 6.16 21.66
N GLY A 91 -2.12 7.38 21.44
CA GLY A 91 -2.89 7.69 20.24
C GLY A 91 -2.54 9.07 19.69
N GLU A 92 -2.64 9.21 18.39
CA GLU A 92 -2.44 10.46 17.68
C GLU A 92 -3.45 10.55 16.55
N THR A 93 -4.08 11.74 16.35
CA THR A 93 -5.02 11.93 15.25
C THR A 93 -4.31 11.91 13.90
N LEU A 94 -5.02 11.49 12.85
CA LEU A 94 -4.44 11.45 11.50
C LEU A 94 -4.04 12.85 11.00
N GLY A 95 -4.82 13.89 11.33
CA GLY A 95 -4.48 15.27 10.97
C GLY A 95 -3.16 15.71 11.57
N LYS A 96 -2.98 15.52 12.90
CA LYS A 96 -1.73 15.84 13.59
C LYS A 96 -0.53 15.08 13.01
N ARG A 97 -0.74 13.84 12.58
CA ARG A 97 0.31 13.04 11.96
C ARG A 97 0.69 13.53 10.56
N LEU A 98 -0.28 14.02 9.75
CA LEU A 98 -0.01 14.62 8.44
C LEU A 98 0.78 15.94 8.55
N GLU A 99 0.51 16.74 9.59
CA GLU A 99 1.22 17.99 9.88
C GLU A 99 2.57 17.76 10.58
N GLY A 100 2.83 16.53 11.02
CA GLY A 100 4.03 16.15 11.77
C GLY A 100 5.26 15.96 10.88
N ARG A 101 6.35 15.55 11.51
CA ARG A 101 7.67 15.32 10.87
C ARG A 101 7.65 14.24 9.77
N PHE A 102 6.74 13.26 9.85
CA PHE A 102 6.70 12.09 8.95
C PHE A 102 5.28 11.87 8.41
N PRO A 103 4.76 12.76 7.56
CA PRO A 103 3.40 12.67 7.02
C PRO A 103 3.17 11.41 6.18
N GLU A 104 4.21 10.93 5.50
CA GLU A 104 4.16 9.72 4.67
C GLU A 104 3.72 8.47 5.43
N ARG A 105 3.90 8.44 6.76
CA ARG A 105 3.48 7.30 7.59
C ARG A 105 1.98 7.06 7.55
N VAL A 106 1.17 8.08 7.27
CA VAL A 106 -0.29 7.94 7.14
C VAL A 106 -0.61 7.07 5.91
N LEU A 107 0.00 7.40 4.77
CA LEU A 107 -0.18 6.64 3.53
C LEU A 107 0.43 5.23 3.63
N ILE A 108 1.65 5.12 4.14
CA ILE A 108 2.34 3.83 4.34
C ILE A 108 1.46 2.89 5.17
N LYS A 109 0.87 3.39 6.27
CA LYS A 109 0.06 2.56 7.15
C LYS A 109 -1.27 2.17 6.53
N ALA A 110 -1.87 3.05 5.73
CA ALA A 110 -3.07 2.75 4.97
C ALA A 110 -2.83 1.61 3.96
N VAL A 111 -1.74 1.70 3.19
CA VAL A 111 -1.35 0.68 2.21
C VAL A 111 -0.96 -0.63 2.91
N GLU A 112 -0.16 -0.58 3.99
CA GLU A 112 0.26 -1.75 4.75
C GLU A 112 -0.91 -2.60 5.23
N ARG A 113 -2.00 -1.96 5.67
CA ARG A 113 -3.21 -2.66 6.13
C ARG A 113 -4.06 -3.25 5.01
N MET A 114 -3.86 -2.81 3.77
CA MET A 114 -4.54 -3.34 2.58
C MET A 114 -3.78 -4.50 1.93
N ILE A 115 -2.51 -4.68 2.26
CA ILE A 115 -1.69 -5.79 1.76
C ILE A 115 -1.82 -6.99 2.71
N THR A 116 -1.72 -8.20 2.16
CA THR A 116 -1.75 -9.44 2.93
C THR A 116 -0.62 -9.49 3.96
N ARG A 117 -0.91 -10.07 5.12
CA ARG A 117 0.10 -10.32 6.16
C ARG A 117 0.91 -11.55 5.78
N GLY A 118 2.17 -11.58 6.23
CA GLY A 118 3.05 -12.72 5.99
C GLY A 118 4.33 -12.36 5.22
N PRO A 119 5.18 -13.36 4.89
CA PRO A 119 6.46 -13.12 4.20
C PRO A 119 6.29 -12.45 2.85
N LEU A 120 5.35 -12.92 2.02
CA LEU A 120 5.06 -12.35 0.71
C LEU A 120 4.57 -10.89 0.81
N GLY A 121 3.63 -10.59 1.70
CA GLY A 121 3.16 -9.22 1.90
C GLY A 121 4.23 -8.28 2.47
N ARG A 122 5.25 -8.80 3.16
CA ARG A 122 6.43 -7.99 3.55
C ARG A 122 7.32 -7.67 2.36
N ALA A 123 7.50 -8.62 1.44
CA ALA A 123 8.21 -8.39 0.19
C ALA A 123 7.50 -7.34 -0.68
N ASP A 124 6.18 -7.50 -0.88
CA ASP A 124 5.34 -6.54 -1.62
C ASP A 124 5.46 -5.11 -1.05
N ARG A 125 5.45 -4.95 0.30
CA ARG A 125 5.60 -3.65 0.96
C ARG A 125 6.97 -3.02 0.76
N SER A 126 8.03 -3.82 0.68
CA SER A 126 9.39 -3.31 0.47
C SER A 126 9.59 -2.68 -0.91
N ALA A 127 8.73 -3.00 -1.87
CA ALA A 127 8.71 -2.41 -3.21
C ALA A 127 8.11 -0.99 -3.26
N ALA A 128 7.49 -0.51 -2.18
CA ALA A 128 7.02 0.86 -2.06
C ALA A 128 8.11 1.75 -1.46
N ARG A 129 8.49 2.82 -2.18
CA ARG A 129 9.49 3.81 -1.75
C ARG A 129 8.87 5.21 -1.74
N ARG A 130 9.44 6.08 -0.94
CA ARG A 130 9.14 7.50 -0.79
C ARG A 130 10.19 8.36 -1.46
#